data_335e08dd3b8a8fc8c1894855cf434d15
#
_entry.id   335e08dd3b8a8fc8c1894855cf434d15
#
_cell.length_a   1.000
_cell.length_b   1.000
_cell.length_c   1.000
_cell.angle_alpha   90.00
_cell.angle_beta   90.00
_cell.angle_gamma   90.00
#
_symmetry.space_group_name_H-M   'P 1'
#
loop_
_entity.id
_entity.type
_entity.pdbx_description
1 polymer ?
#
loop_
_entity_poly.entity_id
_entity_poly.type
_entity_poly.pdbx_seq_one_letter_code
_entity_poly.pdbx_strand_id
1 'polypeptide(L)'
;MALQGTMPNNLSFLSPQGFKFAIQKLPNVNYFCTAASIPDITLGQVDQENIFIKIPVPGDKLVFSPLDLRFQVDEDLENFKEIYDWLEGLGYPDNFQQRANLQSTLQQTNTHAGLTHSDGSLLVTTAQYQPNIEIKFIDLYPISLGALEFNVQGTEIEYLVGSVQFAYRKYSIDTVK
;
A
#
# COMPACT_ATOMS: atom_id res chain seq x y z
N MET A 1 38.95 -23.73 -6.79
CA MET A 1 37.55 -23.91 -7.21
C MET A 1 37.10 -22.54 -7.71
N ALA A 2 37.05 -22.32 -9.05
CA ALA A 2 36.65 -21.04 -9.61
C ALA A 2 35.13 -20.90 -9.47
N LEU A 3 34.70 -19.86 -8.77
CA LEU A 3 33.31 -19.42 -8.77
C LEU A 3 32.97 -19.02 -10.20
N GLN A 4 32.32 -19.89 -10.95
CA GLN A 4 31.66 -19.50 -12.19
C GLN A 4 30.57 -18.51 -11.80
N GLY A 5 30.85 -17.22 -11.95
CA GLY A 5 29.88 -16.16 -11.82
C GLY A 5 28.80 -16.35 -12.87
N THR A 6 27.66 -16.92 -12.49
CA THR A 6 26.50 -16.99 -13.36
C THR A 6 26.01 -15.56 -13.58
N MET A 7 26.20 -15.03 -14.77
CA MET A 7 25.70 -13.71 -15.12
C MET A 7 24.17 -13.70 -15.01
N PRO A 8 23.55 -12.72 -14.37
CA PRO A 8 22.10 -12.66 -14.27
C PRO A 8 21.50 -12.52 -15.68
N ASN A 9 20.37 -13.16 -15.91
CA ASN A 9 19.68 -13.15 -17.20
C ASN A 9 19.16 -11.75 -17.60
N ASN A 10 18.98 -10.86 -16.64
CA ASN A 10 18.54 -9.50 -16.86
C ASN A 10 19.54 -8.53 -16.24
N LEU A 11 20.13 -7.68 -17.07
CA LEU A 11 21.07 -6.62 -16.68
C LEU A 11 20.40 -5.23 -16.63
N SER A 12 19.10 -5.15 -16.92
CA SER A 12 18.37 -3.89 -16.91
C SER A 12 17.90 -3.56 -15.49
N PHE A 13 18.11 -2.32 -15.06
CA PHE A 13 17.67 -1.84 -13.76
C PHE A 13 16.23 -1.37 -13.80
N LEU A 14 15.52 -1.55 -12.69
CA LEU A 14 14.14 -1.11 -12.54
C LEU A 14 14.09 0.42 -12.40
N SER A 15 13.23 1.06 -13.19
CA SER A 15 12.98 2.51 -13.06
C SER A 15 11.93 2.77 -11.97
N PRO A 16 12.18 3.72 -11.05
CA PRO A 16 11.20 4.06 -10.00
C PRO A 16 9.97 4.79 -10.52
N GLN A 17 10.00 5.30 -11.74
CA GLN A 17 8.90 6.10 -12.32
C GLN A 17 7.80 5.26 -12.98
N GLY A 18 8.08 3.99 -13.25
CA GLY A 18 7.16 3.10 -13.96
C GLY A 18 6.32 2.27 -13.00
N PHE A 19 5.24 2.83 -12.44
CA PHE A 19 4.30 2.07 -11.65
C PHE A 19 2.86 2.55 -11.84
N LYS A 20 1.91 1.67 -11.58
CA LYS A 20 0.48 1.98 -11.50
C LYS A 20 -0.09 1.26 -10.29
N PHE A 21 -0.74 2.01 -9.43
CA PHE A 21 -1.41 1.47 -8.25
C PHE A 21 -2.92 1.41 -8.50
N ALA A 22 -3.58 0.37 -8.03
CA ALA A 22 -5.01 0.19 -8.15
C ALA A 22 -5.58 -0.46 -6.89
N ILE A 23 -6.61 0.15 -6.32
CA ILE A 23 -7.48 -0.40 -5.26
C ILE A 23 -8.90 -0.41 -5.81
N GLN A 24 -9.61 -1.52 -5.63
CA GLN A 24 -10.97 -1.65 -6.18
C GLN A 24 -11.96 -0.62 -5.59
N LYS A 25 -11.78 -0.23 -4.33
CA LYS A 25 -12.67 0.69 -3.61
C LYS A 25 -12.37 2.17 -3.82
N LEU A 26 -11.21 2.53 -4.34
CA LEU A 26 -10.72 3.91 -4.41
C LEU A 26 -10.31 4.31 -5.83
N PRO A 27 -11.25 4.45 -6.77
CA PRO A 27 -10.93 4.75 -8.17
C PRO A 27 -10.24 6.10 -8.34
N ASN A 28 -10.63 7.15 -7.60
CA ASN A 28 -10.05 8.48 -7.71
C ASN A 28 -8.63 8.54 -7.14
N VAL A 29 -8.37 7.86 -6.05
CA VAL A 29 -7.00 7.73 -5.47
C VAL A 29 -6.06 7.01 -6.43
N ASN A 30 -6.55 5.97 -7.11
CA ASN A 30 -5.77 5.21 -8.09
C ASN A 30 -5.23 6.08 -9.22
N TYR A 31 -6.06 7.01 -9.70
CA TYR A 31 -5.70 7.89 -10.81
C TYR A 31 -4.63 8.91 -10.41
N PHE A 32 -4.70 9.43 -9.19
CA PHE A 32 -3.81 10.49 -8.70
C PHE A 32 -2.64 9.99 -7.83
N CYS A 33 -2.39 8.68 -7.79
CA CYS A 33 -1.28 8.12 -7.01
C CYS A 33 0.08 8.58 -7.57
N THR A 34 0.84 9.29 -6.74
CA THR A 34 2.16 9.84 -7.10
C THR A 34 3.32 9.03 -6.55
N ALA A 35 3.14 8.33 -5.45
CA ALA A 35 4.15 7.45 -4.88
C ALA A 35 3.51 6.27 -4.14
N ALA A 36 4.13 5.11 -4.29
CA ALA A 36 3.81 3.90 -3.56
C ALA A 36 5.10 3.22 -3.09
N SER A 37 5.15 2.76 -1.87
CA SER A 37 6.27 1.99 -1.35
C SER A 37 5.94 0.50 -1.34
N ILE A 38 6.91 -0.35 -1.63
CA ILE A 38 6.79 -1.78 -1.32
C ILE A 38 7.16 -1.92 0.16
N PRO A 39 6.24 -2.41 1.02
CA PRO A 39 6.50 -2.49 2.44
C PRO A 39 7.59 -3.51 2.76
N ASP A 40 8.36 -3.24 3.81
CA ASP A 40 9.36 -4.17 4.32
C ASP A 40 8.72 -5.37 5.02
N ILE A 41 9.49 -6.45 5.03
CA ILE A 41 9.14 -7.70 5.72
C ILE A 41 10.24 -8.00 6.72
N THR A 42 9.85 -8.24 7.95
CA THR A 42 10.78 -8.67 8.99
C THR A 42 10.44 -10.07 9.48
N LEU A 43 11.47 -10.88 9.63
CA LEU A 43 11.35 -12.19 10.29
C LEU A 43 11.75 -12.02 11.76
N GLY A 44 10.89 -12.47 12.66
CA GLY A 44 11.23 -12.52 14.08
C GLY A 44 12.48 -13.38 14.30
N GLN A 45 13.30 -13.00 15.28
CA GLN A 45 14.44 -13.80 15.71
C GLN A 45 14.39 -13.98 17.22
N VAL A 46 14.94 -15.09 17.68
CA VAL A 46 15.12 -15.40 19.10
C VAL A 46 16.60 -15.58 19.35
N ASP A 47 17.14 -14.93 20.37
CA ASP A 47 18.51 -15.10 20.76
C ASP A 47 18.62 -16.29 21.73
N GLN A 48 19.41 -17.31 21.36
CA GLN A 48 19.81 -18.37 22.24
C GLN A 48 21.09 -17.92 22.97
N GLU A 49 20.99 -17.72 24.29
CA GLU A 49 22.12 -17.31 25.09
C GLU A 49 23.05 -18.48 25.34
N ASN A 50 24.33 -18.28 25.10
CA ASN A 50 25.41 -19.11 25.53
C ASN A 50 26.36 -18.28 26.42
N ILE A 51 27.22 -18.93 27.23
CA ILE A 51 28.16 -18.26 28.14
C ILE A 51 29.09 -17.26 27.42
N PHE A 52 29.37 -17.50 26.15
CA PHE A 52 30.35 -16.72 25.39
C PHE A 52 29.72 -15.80 24.30
N ILE A 53 28.57 -16.16 23.76
CA ILE A 53 27.99 -15.47 22.62
C ILE A 53 26.46 -15.65 22.55
N LYS A 54 25.76 -14.64 22.07
CA LYS A 54 24.36 -14.75 21.67
C LYS A 54 24.28 -15.33 20.25
N ILE A 55 23.56 -16.42 20.11
CA ILE A 55 23.36 -17.11 18.83
C ILE A 55 21.96 -16.76 18.35
N PRO A 56 21.79 -15.97 17.25
CA PRO A 56 20.48 -15.67 16.71
C PRO A 56 19.89 -16.92 16.01
N VAL A 57 18.67 -17.27 16.39
CA VAL A 57 17.90 -18.34 15.76
C VAL A 57 16.71 -17.71 15.02
N PRO A 58 16.44 -18.09 13.76
CA PRO A 58 15.31 -17.54 13.02
C PRO A 58 13.98 -17.93 13.67
N GLY A 59 13.10 -16.98 13.81
CA GLY A 59 11.73 -17.19 14.24
C GLY A 59 10.85 -17.72 13.11
N ASP A 60 9.59 -17.98 13.41
CA ASP A 60 8.59 -18.59 12.53
C ASP A 60 7.53 -17.59 12.02
N LYS A 61 7.58 -16.32 12.44
CA LYS A 61 6.58 -15.32 12.11
C LYS A 61 7.15 -14.17 11.29
N LEU A 62 6.51 -13.91 10.17
CA LEU A 62 6.74 -12.72 9.34
C LEU A 62 5.87 -11.57 9.82
N VAL A 63 6.47 -10.38 9.92
CA VAL A 63 5.78 -9.13 10.21
C VAL A 63 5.89 -8.25 8.97
N PHE A 64 4.74 -7.74 8.53
CA PHE A 64 4.62 -6.84 7.39
C PHE A 64 4.40 -5.42 7.88
N SER A 65 5.18 -4.47 7.38
CA SER A 65 4.97 -3.05 7.64
C SER A 65 3.78 -2.50 6.84
N PRO A 66 3.17 -1.41 7.27
CA PRO A 66 2.09 -0.76 6.50
C PRO A 66 2.55 -0.34 5.11
N LEU A 67 1.60 -0.31 4.17
CA LEU A 67 1.78 0.23 2.84
C LEU A 67 1.57 1.74 2.87
N ASP A 68 2.59 2.51 2.52
CA ASP A 68 2.52 3.96 2.38
C ASP A 68 2.20 4.35 0.94
N LEU A 69 1.16 5.16 0.77
CA LEU A 69 0.79 5.75 -0.50
C LEU A 69 0.75 7.27 -0.40
N ARG A 70 1.16 7.94 -1.48
CA ARG A 70 0.96 9.37 -1.67
C ARG A 70 0.17 9.61 -2.93
N PHE A 71 -0.74 10.54 -2.86
CA PHE A 71 -1.61 10.91 -3.98
C PHE A 71 -1.77 12.43 -4.03
N GLN A 72 -1.93 12.94 -5.24
CA GLN A 72 -2.25 14.34 -5.43
C GLN A 72 -3.72 14.57 -5.12
N VAL A 73 -3.99 15.57 -4.29
CA VAL A 73 -5.35 15.89 -3.88
C VAL A 73 -6.02 16.68 -4.99
N ASP A 74 -7.24 16.31 -5.37
CA ASP A 74 -8.03 17.04 -6.36
C ASP A 74 -8.65 18.30 -5.76
N GLU A 75 -9.12 19.23 -6.63
CA GLU A 75 -9.66 20.52 -6.23
C GLU A 75 -10.94 20.39 -5.40
N ASP A 76 -11.72 19.32 -5.65
CA ASP A 76 -12.99 19.06 -4.96
C ASP A 76 -12.82 18.18 -3.70
N LEU A 77 -11.58 17.75 -3.38
CA LEU A 77 -11.24 16.85 -2.27
C LEU A 77 -11.96 15.48 -2.33
N GLU A 78 -12.45 15.07 -3.51
CA GLU A 78 -13.21 13.82 -3.63
C GLU A 78 -12.35 12.60 -3.28
N ASN A 79 -11.10 12.55 -3.76
CA ASN A 79 -10.20 11.44 -3.48
C ASN A 79 -9.80 11.35 -2.00
N PHE A 80 -9.62 12.48 -1.32
CA PHE A 80 -9.36 12.51 0.10
C PHE A 80 -10.57 12.07 0.91
N LYS A 81 -11.76 12.52 0.49
CA LYS A 81 -13.04 12.18 1.11
C LYS A 81 -13.37 10.70 0.97
N GLU A 82 -13.08 10.06 -0.16
CA GLU A 82 -13.26 8.61 -0.32
C GLU A 82 -12.54 7.79 0.76
N ILE A 83 -11.29 8.18 1.08
CA ILE A 83 -10.50 7.51 2.12
C ILE A 83 -11.07 7.84 3.50
N TYR A 84 -11.46 9.10 3.73
CA TYR A 84 -12.04 9.55 4.98
C TYR A 84 -13.34 8.80 5.28
N ASP A 85 -14.26 8.72 4.32
CA ASP A 85 -15.54 8.02 4.45
C ASP A 85 -15.32 6.51 4.71
N TRP A 86 -14.27 5.93 4.14
CA TRP A 86 -13.92 4.54 4.45
C TRP A 86 -13.41 4.37 5.88
N LEU A 87 -12.52 5.26 6.36
CA LEU A 87 -12.06 5.26 7.75
C LEU A 87 -13.20 5.49 8.75
N GLU A 88 -14.10 6.45 8.46
CA GLU A 88 -15.27 6.73 9.27
C GLU A 88 -16.21 5.52 9.33
N GLY A 89 -16.45 4.88 8.20
CA GLY A 89 -17.28 3.68 8.15
C GLY A 89 -16.69 2.47 8.89
N LEU A 90 -15.36 2.40 9.02
CA LEU A 90 -14.68 1.39 9.83
C LEU A 90 -14.72 1.71 11.32
N GLY A 91 -14.51 2.99 11.68
CA GLY A 91 -14.42 3.46 13.06
C GLY A 91 -15.76 3.86 13.69
N TYR A 92 -16.78 4.19 12.87
CA TYR A 92 -18.13 4.66 13.23
C TYR A 92 -18.18 5.51 14.51
N PRO A 93 -17.50 6.70 14.53
CA PRO A 93 -17.31 7.51 15.72
C PRO A 93 -18.63 8.04 16.33
N ASP A 94 -19.64 8.30 15.51
CA ASP A 94 -20.91 8.90 15.97
C ASP A 94 -22.01 7.84 16.21
N ASN A 95 -22.23 6.95 15.25
CA ASN A 95 -23.30 5.96 15.35
C ASN A 95 -23.09 4.77 14.39
N PHE A 96 -23.87 3.69 14.63
CA PHE A 96 -23.82 2.48 13.77
C PHE A 96 -24.33 2.70 12.34
N GLN A 97 -25.02 3.82 12.06
CA GLN A 97 -25.52 4.14 10.74
C GLN A 97 -24.38 4.40 9.74
N GLN A 98 -23.25 4.93 10.21
CA GLN A 98 -22.05 5.15 9.38
C GLN A 98 -21.55 3.85 8.78
N ARG A 99 -21.55 2.76 9.57
CA ARG A 99 -21.22 1.43 9.04
C ARG A 99 -22.25 0.91 8.04
N ALA A 100 -23.55 1.17 8.29
CA ALA A 100 -24.61 0.79 7.36
C ALA A 100 -24.50 1.58 6.04
N ASN A 101 -24.12 2.85 6.08
CA ASN A 101 -23.89 3.68 4.89
C ASN A 101 -22.69 3.13 4.08
N LEU A 102 -21.58 2.77 4.73
CA LEU A 102 -20.46 2.11 4.07
C LEU A 102 -20.91 0.82 3.37
N GLN A 103 -21.78 0.04 4.01
CA GLN A 103 -22.37 -1.17 3.42
C GLN A 103 -23.20 -0.86 2.17
N SER A 104 -24.04 0.19 2.22
CA SER A 104 -24.92 0.54 1.11
C SER A 104 -24.15 1.06 -0.11
N THR A 105 -23.06 1.77 0.10
CA THR A 105 -22.19 2.29 -0.96
C THR A 105 -21.41 1.16 -1.64
N LEU A 106 -21.13 0.06 -0.92
CA LEU A 106 -20.29 -1.05 -1.38
C LEU A 106 -21.09 -2.31 -1.77
N GLN A 107 -22.37 -2.17 -2.15
CA GLN A 107 -23.34 -3.28 -2.41
C GLN A 107 -22.91 -4.37 -3.41
N GLN A 108 -21.67 -4.47 -3.81
CA GLN A 108 -21.26 -5.44 -4.86
C GLN A 108 -20.54 -6.70 -4.36
N THR A 109 -20.34 -6.92 -3.08
CA THR A 109 -19.69 -8.15 -2.61
C THR A 109 -20.40 -8.74 -1.40
N ASN A 110 -20.99 -9.92 -1.59
CA ASN A 110 -21.75 -10.70 -0.59
C ASN A 110 -20.90 -11.33 0.52
N THR A 111 -19.68 -10.85 0.77
CA THR A 111 -18.78 -11.43 1.78
C THR A 111 -18.47 -10.38 2.85
N HIS A 112 -18.55 -10.74 4.13
CA HIS A 112 -18.24 -9.85 5.25
C HIS A 112 -16.84 -9.21 5.16
N ALA A 113 -15.86 -9.89 4.56
CA ALA A 113 -14.54 -9.37 4.27
C ALA A 113 -14.57 -8.23 3.23
N GLY A 114 -15.46 -8.32 2.23
CA GLY A 114 -15.60 -7.29 1.20
C GLY A 114 -16.17 -5.96 1.67
N LEU A 115 -16.76 -5.90 2.87
CA LEU A 115 -17.30 -4.65 3.44
C LEU A 115 -16.22 -3.79 4.10
N THR A 116 -15.30 -4.42 4.80
CA THR A 116 -14.26 -3.74 5.58
C THR A 116 -12.92 -3.66 4.86
N HIS A 117 -12.63 -4.65 4.02
CA HIS A 117 -11.36 -4.80 3.31
C HIS A 117 -11.54 -4.61 1.80
N SER A 118 -10.43 -4.40 1.11
CA SER A 118 -10.33 -4.36 -0.35
C SER A 118 -9.06 -5.08 -0.78
N ASP A 119 -9.02 -5.48 -2.03
CA ASP A 119 -7.78 -5.92 -2.63
C ASP A 119 -7.16 -4.78 -3.44
N GLY A 120 -5.84 -4.70 -3.42
CA GLY A 120 -5.08 -3.73 -4.16
C GLY A 120 -3.97 -4.38 -4.95
N SER A 121 -3.56 -3.77 -6.05
CA SER A 121 -2.41 -4.20 -6.84
C SER A 121 -1.51 -3.03 -7.19
N LEU A 122 -0.21 -3.27 -7.11
CA LEU A 122 0.84 -2.38 -7.60
C LEU A 122 1.48 -3.03 -8.81
N LEU A 123 1.23 -2.46 -9.98
CA LEU A 123 1.82 -2.88 -11.23
C LEU A 123 3.10 -2.11 -11.47
N VAL A 124 4.22 -2.81 -11.57
CA VAL A 124 5.52 -2.23 -11.87
C VAL A 124 5.85 -2.49 -13.33
N THR A 125 6.24 -1.43 -14.05
CA THR A 125 6.54 -1.49 -15.47
C THR A 125 8.04 -1.46 -15.73
N THR A 126 8.43 -1.96 -16.90
CA THR A 126 9.80 -1.82 -17.41
C THR A 126 10.10 -0.36 -17.79
N ALA A 127 11.37 -0.05 -18.12
CA ALA A 127 11.75 1.25 -18.67
C ALA A 127 11.01 1.63 -19.98
N GLN A 128 10.39 0.66 -20.64
CA GLN A 128 9.56 0.85 -21.84
C GLN A 128 8.04 0.90 -21.53
N TYR A 129 7.67 1.08 -20.24
CA TYR A 129 6.28 1.11 -19.76
C TYR A 129 5.47 -0.17 -20.03
N GLN A 130 6.16 -1.31 -20.23
CA GLN A 130 5.48 -2.60 -20.32
C GLN A 130 5.28 -3.20 -18.92
N PRO A 131 4.10 -3.74 -18.60
CA PRO A 131 3.85 -4.40 -17.32
C PRO A 131 4.80 -5.60 -17.17
N ASN A 132 5.46 -5.68 -16.04
CA ASN A 132 6.46 -6.71 -15.75
C ASN A 132 6.16 -7.49 -14.47
N ILE A 133 5.88 -6.77 -13.40
CA ILE A 133 5.66 -7.35 -12.07
C ILE A 133 4.35 -6.78 -11.51
N GLU A 134 3.52 -7.65 -10.97
CA GLU A 134 2.32 -7.29 -10.23
C GLU A 134 2.48 -7.71 -8.77
N ILE A 135 2.32 -6.74 -7.86
CA ILE A 135 2.32 -6.97 -6.41
C ILE A 135 0.88 -6.85 -5.94
N LYS A 136 0.31 -7.96 -5.48
CA LYS A 136 -1.07 -8.06 -4.99
C LYS A 136 -1.11 -7.97 -3.49
N PHE A 137 -1.87 -7.02 -2.97
CA PHE A 137 -2.15 -6.87 -1.54
C PHE A 137 -3.51 -7.43 -1.24
N ILE A 138 -3.60 -8.30 -0.24
CA ILE A 138 -4.82 -9.01 0.13
C ILE A 138 -5.35 -8.47 1.46
N ASP A 139 -6.66 -8.23 1.52
CA ASP A 139 -7.37 -7.71 2.70
C ASP A 139 -6.81 -6.35 3.17
N LEU A 140 -6.71 -5.40 2.25
CA LEU A 140 -6.19 -4.06 2.47
C LEU A 140 -7.27 -3.17 3.08
N TYR A 141 -6.91 -2.37 4.10
CA TYR A 141 -7.78 -1.36 4.70
C TYR A 141 -6.95 -0.18 5.22
N PRO A 142 -7.51 1.05 5.22
CA PRO A 142 -6.79 2.22 5.69
C PRO A 142 -6.67 2.23 7.23
N ILE A 143 -5.51 2.65 7.74
CA ILE A 143 -5.24 2.82 9.17
C ILE A 143 -4.92 4.25 9.56
N SER A 144 -4.41 5.05 8.61
CA SER A 144 -4.04 6.43 8.85
C SER A 144 -4.21 7.25 7.58
N LEU A 145 -4.75 8.44 7.72
CA LEU A 145 -4.84 9.46 6.68
C LEU A 145 -4.05 10.68 7.14
N GLY A 146 -3.07 11.11 6.38
CA GLY A 146 -2.20 12.24 6.73
C GLY A 146 -2.93 13.57 6.69
N ALA A 147 -2.47 14.52 7.49
CA ALA A 147 -2.99 15.87 7.49
C ALA A 147 -2.66 16.59 6.16
N LEU A 148 -3.57 17.46 5.73
CA LEU A 148 -3.36 18.39 4.63
C LEU A 148 -3.03 19.76 5.22
N GLU A 149 -1.89 20.32 4.81
CA GLU A 149 -1.46 21.65 5.26
C GLU A 149 -1.75 22.68 4.19
N PHE A 150 -2.51 23.71 4.55
CA PHE A 150 -2.80 24.87 3.69
C PHE A 150 -1.92 26.03 4.12
N ASN A 151 -1.06 26.52 3.21
CA ASN A 151 -0.16 27.65 3.47
C ASN A 151 -0.31 28.71 2.38
N VAL A 152 -0.69 29.93 2.79
CA VAL A 152 -0.85 31.09 1.89
C VAL A 152 0.46 31.83 1.62
N GLN A 153 1.50 31.52 2.38
CA GLN A 153 2.80 32.22 2.27
C GLN A 153 3.73 31.64 1.19
N GLY A 154 3.33 30.56 0.54
CA GLY A 154 4.11 29.96 -0.55
C GLY A 154 4.21 30.91 -1.75
N THR A 155 5.42 31.09 -2.26
CA THR A 155 5.71 31.94 -3.44
C THR A 155 5.47 31.16 -4.75
N GLU A 156 5.47 29.84 -4.70
CA GLU A 156 5.26 28.94 -5.83
C GLU A 156 3.94 28.17 -5.66
N ILE A 157 3.33 27.84 -6.78
CA ILE A 157 2.10 27.02 -6.79
C ILE A 157 2.51 25.57 -6.59
N GLU A 158 2.36 25.07 -5.37
CA GLU A 158 2.52 23.65 -5.07
C GLU A 158 1.14 23.00 -4.89
N TYR A 159 0.97 21.85 -5.51
CA TYR A 159 -0.25 21.07 -5.35
C TYR A 159 -0.20 20.25 -4.06
N LEU A 160 -1.35 20.16 -3.38
CA LEU A 160 -1.46 19.39 -2.14
C LEU A 160 -1.27 17.88 -2.41
N VAL A 161 -0.43 17.27 -1.59
CA VAL A 161 -0.18 15.83 -1.61
C VAL A 161 -0.71 15.21 -0.31
N GLY A 162 -1.68 14.34 -0.45
CA GLY A 162 -2.19 13.52 0.63
C GLY A 162 -1.32 12.27 0.83
N SER A 163 -1.26 11.79 2.07
CA SER A 163 -0.61 10.54 2.41
C SER A 163 -1.58 9.63 3.15
N VAL A 164 -1.54 8.35 2.84
CA VAL A 164 -2.38 7.33 3.49
C VAL A 164 -1.56 6.08 3.76
N GLN A 165 -1.82 5.47 4.91
CA GLN A 165 -1.23 4.19 5.28
C GLN A 165 -2.31 3.12 5.31
N PHE A 166 -2.00 1.98 4.69
CA PHE A 166 -2.87 0.82 4.66
C PHE A 166 -2.24 -0.35 5.39
N ALA A 167 -3.03 -1.03 6.20
CA ALA A 167 -2.71 -2.37 6.66
C ALA A 167 -3.27 -3.40 5.68
N TYR A 168 -2.65 -4.55 5.62
CA TYR A 168 -3.03 -5.67 4.77
C TYR A 168 -2.59 -6.98 5.43
N ARG A 169 -3.17 -8.10 5.02
CA ARG A 169 -2.84 -9.41 5.59
C ARG A 169 -1.49 -9.92 5.07
N LYS A 170 -1.29 -9.87 3.77
CA LYS A 170 -0.04 -10.26 3.07
C LYS A 170 -0.01 -9.68 1.68
N TYR A 171 1.17 -9.64 1.07
CA TYR A 171 1.28 -9.39 -0.36
C TYR A 171 1.98 -10.57 -1.08
N SER A 172 1.74 -10.69 -2.37
CA SER A 172 2.43 -11.61 -3.28
C SER A 172 3.04 -10.82 -4.42
N ILE A 173 4.14 -11.33 -4.96
CA ILE A 173 4.83 -10.74 -6.12
C ILE A 173 4.71 -11.74 -7.25
N ASP A 174 4.00 -11.36 -8.30
CA ASP A 174 3.74 -12.18 -9.48
C ASP A 174 4.39 -11.54 -10.72
N THR A 175 4.95 -12.35 -11.60
CA THR A 175 5.45 -11.87 -12.89
C THR A 175 4.31 -11.86 -13.89
N VAL A 176 4.05 -10.71 -14.50
CA VAL A 176 3.07 -10.58 -15.59
C VAL A 176 3.77 -10.92 -16.89
N LYS A 177 3.46 -12.08 -17.47
CA LYS A 177 3.95 -12.49 -18.80
C LYS A 177 2.87 -12.33 -19.84
#